data_864ee3a597ef73d8439b6b4f3606724d
#
_entry.id   864ee3a597ef73d8439b6b4f3606724d
#
_cell.length_a   1.000
_cell.length_b   1.000
_cell.length_c   1.000
_cell.angle_alpha   90.00
_cell.angle_beta   90.00
_cell.angle_gamma   90.00
#
_symmetry.space_group_name_H-M   'P 1'
#
loop_
_entity.id
_entity.type
_entity.pdbx_description
1 polymer ?
#
loop_
_entity_poly.entity_id
_entity_poly.type
_entity_poly.pdbx_seq_one_letter_code
_entity_poly.pdbx_strand_id
1 'polypeptide(L)'
;MLLSEASSFTAREFVTVLGRDGVVVDAMSSVRAPIARFSRYCRAIRRVPAPSQDPLGYLAATDRLMTSGEYDALLPTHEQAWLFSAGRHLMRHRVEVADIAAFDRVESKIEFARLLDDLRLPQPAWRLVEYEDDLSGLDFPVWFKAEFSTAGRGVLRV
;
A
#
# COMPACT_ATOMS: atom_id res chain seq x y z
N MET A 1 9.44 4.57 16.12
CA MET A 1 8.70 3.92 15.02
C MET A 1 9.01 4.62 13.70
N LEU A 2 9.09 3.90 12.59
CA LEU A 2 9.28 4.43 11.25
C LEU A 2 8.05 4.14 10.39
N LEU A 3 7.44 5.16 9.78
CA LEU A 3 6.37 5.00 8.77
C LEU A 3 6.97 4.89 7.37
N SER A 4 6.39 4.02 6.55
CA SER A 4 6.87 3.76 5.19
C SER A 4 6.67 4.92 4.21
N GLU A 5 5.78 5.87 4.50
CA GLU A 5 5.58 7.06 3.67
C GLU A 5 5.06 8.23 4.51
N ALA A 6 5.10 9.45 3.94
CA ALA A 6 4.77 10.68 4.65
C ALA A 6 3.83 11.61 3.87
N SER A 7 3.39 11.20 2.66
CA SER A 7 2.73 12.11 1.71
C SER A 7 1.21 11.98 1.68
N SER A 8 0.65 10.90 2.27
CA SER A 8 -0.79 10.68 2.32
C SER A 8 -1.44 11.30 3.57
N PHE A 9 -2.74 11.52 3.51
CA PHE A 9 -3.52 11.88 4.69
C PHE A 9 -3.49 10.77 5.74
N THR A 10 -3.50 9.51 5.32
CA THR A 10 -3.39 8.35 6.21
C THR A 10 -2.09 8.38 7.01
N ALA A 11 -0.94 8.65 6.37
CA ALA A 11 0.33 8.79 7.09
C ALA A 11 0.28 9.92 8.13
N ARG A 12 -0.33 11.07 7.79
CA ARG A 12 -0.48 12.18 8.73
C ARG A 12 -1.37 11.81 9.92
N GLU A 13 -2.41 11.03 9.70
CA GLU A 13 -3.29 10.51 10.76
C GLU A 13 -2.54 9.55 11.66
N PHE A 14 -1.81 8.58 11.12
CA PHE A 14 -0.96 7.68 11.91
C PHE A 14 0.05 8.45 12.76
N VAL A 15 0.76 9.40 12.17
CA VAL A 15 1.69 10.27 12.92
C VAL A 15 0.98 10.96 14.08
N THR A 16 -0.24 11.44 13.85
CA THR A 16 -0.99 12.17 14.87
C THR A 16 -1.48 11.26 16.00
N VAL A 17 -2.05 10.11 15.67
CA VAL A 17 -2.57 9.15 16.65
C VAL A 17 -1.43 8.59 17.50
N LEU A 18 -0.39 8.05 16.86
CA LEU A 18 0.77 7.48 17.53
C LEU A 18 1.51 8.52 18.38
N GLY A 19 1.68 9.74 17.86
CA GLY A 19 2.35 10.79 18.60
C GLY A 19 1.55 11.32 19.80
N ARG A 20 0.21 11.26 19.78
CA ARG A 20 -0.63 11.54 20.96
C ARG A 20 -0.43 10.51 22.07
N ASP A 21 -0.18 9.27 21.66
CA ASP A 21 0.08 8.16 22.60
C ASP A 21 1.56 8.11 23.04
N GLY A 22 2.35 9.14 22.71
CA GLY A 22 3.74 9.27 23.15
C GLY A 22 4.75 8.50 22.29
N VAL A 23 4.32 7.91 21.16
CA VAL A 23 5.24 7.23 20.25
C VAL A 23 6.03 8.25 19.45
N VAL A 24 7.36 8.10 19.45
CA VAL A 24 8.26 8.91 18.61
C VAL A 24 8.20 8.37 17.16
N VAL A 25 7.73 9.20 16.24
CA VAL A 25 7.48 8.80 14.85
C VAL A 25 8.35 9.59 13.87
N ASP A 26 9.10 8.86 13.04
CA ASP A 26 9.67 9.36 11.80
C ASP A 26 8.89 8.79 10.62
N ALA A 27 8.91 9.48 9.48
CA ALA A 27 8.27 8.99 8.28
C ALA A 27 9.20 9.12 7.06
N MET A 28 9.14 8.14 6.17
CA MET A 28 9.95 8.14 4.94
C MET A 28 9.28 8.93 3.83
N SER A 29 10.06 9.60 2.99
CA SER A 29 9.52 10.26 1.80
C SER A 29 10.58 10.50 0.73
N SER A 30 10.18 10.37 -0.53
CA SER A 30 10.90 10.87 -1.69
C SER A 30 10.58 12.34 -1.97
N VAL A 31 9.45 12.85 -1.46
CA VAL A 31 8.98 14.22 -1.67
C VAL A 31 9.63 15.17 -0.69
N ARG A 32 10.04 16.36 -1.15
CA ARG A 32 10.75 17.35 -0.35
C ARG A 32 9.92 17.88 0.84
N ALA A 33 8.63 18.07 0.66
CA ALA A 33 7.73 18.61 1.67
C ALA A 33 6.44 17.76 1.76
N PRO A 34 6.52 16.53 2.30
CA PRO A 34 5.36 15.68 2.47
C PRO A 34 4.43 16.23 3.56
N ILE A 35 3.14 15.88 3.50
CA ILE A 35 2.12 16.43 4.41
C ILE A 35 2.40 16.11 5.88
N ALA A 36 2.96 14.93 6.19
CA ALA A 36 3.28 14.54 7.57
C ALA A 36 4.34 15.45 8.22
N ARG A 37 5.20 16.13 7.41
CA ARG A 37 6.21 17.06 7.91
C ARG A 37 5.60 18.20 8.73
N PHE A 38 4.39 18.60 8.44
CA PHE A 38 3.70 19.70 9.09
C PHE A 38 2.97 19.28 10.39
N SER A 39 3.04 18.01 10.76
CA SER A 39 2.56 17.54 12.05
C SER A 39 3.60 17.76 13.13
N ARG A 40 3.20 18.35 14.25
CA ARG A 40 4.05 18.49 15.45
C ARG A 40 4.50 17.16 16.04
N TYR A 41 3.83 16.07 15.66
CA TYR A 41 4.13 14.71 16.12
C TYR A 41 5.08 13.95 15.20
N CYS A 42 5.43 14.51 14.02
CA CYS A 42 6.45 13.95 13.14
C CYS A 42 7.81 14.49 13.58
N ARG A 43 8.66 13.64 14.13
CA ARG A 43 9.99 14.03 14.58
C ARG A 43 10.90 14.39 13.40
N ALA A 44 10.93 13.52 12.37
CA ALA A 44 11.76 13.73 11.20
C ALA A 44 11.19 13.07 9.94
N ILE A 45 11.57 13.63 8.79
CA ILE A 45 11.35 13.02 7.48
C ILE A 45 12.65 12.40 6.99
N ARG A 46 12.65 11.08 6.80
CA ARG A 46 13.78 10.31 6.28
C ARG A 46 13.70 10.24 4.76
N ARG A 47 14.70 10.81 4.10
CA ARG A 47 14.75 10.84 2.62
C ARG A 47 15.10 9.47 2.07
N VAL A 48 14.25 9.00 1.16
CA VAL A 48 14.39 7.72 0.47
C VAL A 48 14.06 7.88 -1.01
N PRO A 49 14.51 6.98 -1.91
CA PRO A 49 14.06 6.94 -3.30
C PRO A 49 12.54 6.79 -3.40
N ALA A 50 11.96 7.24 -4.50
CA ALA A 50 10.54 6.98 -4.78
C ALA A 50 10.35 5.49 -5.11
N PRO A 51 9.47 4.76 -4.39
CA PRO A 51 9.31 3.32 -4.61
C PRO A 51 8.81 2.97 -6.03
N SER A 52 8.10 3.89 -6.69
CA SER A 52 7.65 3.74 -8.08
C SER A 52 8.77 3.91 -9.13
N GLN A 53 9.89 4.54 -8.78
CA GLN A 53 11.01 4.79 -9.69
C GLN A 53 12.21 3.88 -9.38
N ASP A 54 12.47 3.65 -8.10
CA ASP A 54 13.57 2.82 -7.62
C ASP A 54 13.13 1.98 -6.42
N PRO A 55 12.38 0.89 -6.67
CA PRO A 55 11.89 0.02 -5.59
C PRO A 55 13.02 -0.65 -4.80
N LEU A 56 14.11 -1.05 -5.48
CA LEU A 56 15.25 -1.69 -4.81
C LEU A 56 16.01 -0.71 -3.93
N GLY A 57 16.24 0.49 -4.40
CA GLY A 57 16.84 1.57 -3.61
C GLY A 57 15.98 1.97 -2.42
N TYR A 58 14.66 1.95 -2.57
CA TYR A 58 13.73 2.19 -1.46
C TYR A 58 13.82 1.09 -0.40
N LEU A 59 13.80 -0.19 -0.78
CA LEU A 59 13.96 -1.32 0.14
C LEU A 59 15.32 -1.26 0.87
N ALA A 60 16.40 -1.02 0.12
CA ALA A 60 17.74 -0.90 0.70
C ALA A 60 17.87 0.28 1.68
N ALA A 61 17.23 1.41 1.38
CA ALA A 61 17.20 2.57 2.28
C ALA A 61 16.42 2.25 3.55
N THR A 62 15.27 1.59 3.42
CA THR A 62 14.47 1.15 4.57
C THR A 62 15.24 0.17 5.44
N ASP A 63 15.87 -0.84 4.84
CA ASP A 63 16.66 -1.83 5.57
C ASP A 63 17.81 -1.18 6.36
N ARG A 64 18.51 -0.21 5.76
CA ARG A 64 19.56 0.57 6.48
C ARG A 64 19.00 1.33 7.67
N LEU A 65 17.86 1.99 7.52
CA LEU A 65 17.22 2.72 8.61
C LEU A 65 16.81 1.78 9.74
N MET A 66 16.17 0.66 9.43
CA MET A 66 15.73 -0.30 10.44
C MET A 66 16.91 -1.01 11.13
N THR A 67 17.98 -1.31 10.40
CA THR A 67 19.17 -1.95 10.96
C THR A 67 20.10 -0.98 11.71
N SER A 68 19.85 0.34 11.65
CA SER A 68 20.60 1.32 12.45
C SER A 68 20.35 1.23 13.96
N GLY A 69 19.23 0.56 14.35
CA GLY A 69 18.80 0.48 15.76
C GLY A 69 18.05 1.72 16.28
N GLU A 70 17.76 2.70 15.41
CA GLU A 70 17.01 3.90 15.79
C GLU A 70 15.48 3.64 15.90
N TYR A 71 14.99 2.52 15.36
CA TYR A 71 13.58 2.22 15.28
C TYR A 71 13.25 0.81 15.78
N ASP A 72 12.23 0.72 16.63
CA ASP A 72 11.73 -0.56 17.15
C ASP A 72 10.81 -1.26 16.14
N ALA A 73 10.13 -0.49 15.28
CA ALA A 73 9.18 -1.04 14.31
C ALA A 73 9.08 -0.16 13.06
N LEU A 74 8.83 -0.85 11.93
CA LEU A 74 8.40 -0.25 10.67
C LEU A 74 6.88 -0.47 10.53
N LEU A 75 6.14 0.62 10.27
CA LEU A 75 4.72 0.58 9.97
C LEU A 75 4.51 0.84 8.48
N PRO A 76 4.25 -0.20 7.69
CA PRO A 76 3.89 -0.06 6.29
C PRO A 76 2.52 0.62 6.14
N THR A 77 2.43 1.53 5.19
CA THR A 77 1.19 2.19 4.80
C THR A 77 1.00 2.04 3.30
N HIS A 78 -0.23 1.93 2.85
CA HIS A 78 -0.58 1.79 1.43
C HIS A 78 0.19 0.66 0.71
N GLU A 79 0.45 0.85 -0.58
CA GLU A 79 1.11 -0.12 -1.48
C GLU A 79 2.54 -0.49 -1.07
N GLN A 80 3.16 0.26 -0.16
CA GLN A 80 4.49 -0.09 0.36
C GLN A 80 4.47 -1.42 1.13
N ALA A 81 3.32 -1.80 1.72
CA ALA A 81 3.17 -3.10 2.36
C ALA A 81 3.38 -4.26 1.36
N TRP A 82 2.82 -4.14 0.16
CA TRP A 82 3.05 -5.09 -0.93
C TRP A 82 4.52 -5.15 -1.33
N LEU A 83 5.17 -3.98 -1.50
CA LEU A 83 6.59 -3.92 -1.87
C LEU A 83 7.48 -4.58 -0.82
N PHE A 84 7.22 -4.37 0.47
CA PHE A 84 7.95 -5.05 1.55
C PHE A 84 7.71 -6.55 1.55
N SER A 85 6.50 -7.00 1.24
CA SER A 85 6.21 -8.42 1.13
C SER A 85 6.97 -9.06 -0.04
N ALA A 86 6.90 -8.46 -1.23
CA ALA A 86 7.58 -8.92 -2.42
C ALA A 86 9.12 -8.91 -2.26
N GLY A 87 9.66 -7.84 -1.66
CA GLY A 87 11.09 -7.64 -1.45
C GLY A 87 11.64 -8.18 -0.12
N ARG A 88 10.86 -8.94 0.65
CA ARG A 88 11.24 -9.44 1.99
C ARG A 88 12.60 -10.13 2.01
N HIS A 89 12.90 -10.92 0.98
CA HIS A 89 14.14 -11.68 0.86
C HIS A 89 15.40 -10.82 0.62
N LEU A 90 15.21 -9.53 0.29
CA LEU A 90 16.29 -8.55 0.06
C LEU A 90 16.62 -7.74 1.32
N MET A 91 15.83 -7.88 2.37
CA MET A 91 15.98 -7.12 3.60
C MET A 91 16.51 -7.99 4.73
N ARG A 92 17.43 -7.43 5.52
CA ARG A 92 17.93 -8.07 6.76
C ARG A 92 16.96 -7.86 7.90
N HIS A 93 16.31 -6.70 7.95
CA HIS A 93 15.27 -6.42 8.93
C HIS A 93 13.98 -7.14 8.53
N ARG A 94 13.44 -7.93 9.46
CA ARG A 94 12.13 -8.57 9.26
C ARG A 94 11.02 -7.54 9.36
N VAL A 95 10.23 -7.43 8.30
CA VAL A 95 9.03 -6.59 8.28
C VAL A 95 7.81 -7.47 8.50
N GLU A 96 6.98 -7.08 9.46
CA GLU A 96 5.75 -7.82 9.80
C GLU A 96 4.62 -7.42 8.83
N VAL A 97 4.60 -8.09 7.68
CA VAL A 97 3.59 -7.97 6.63
C VAL A 97 3.12 -9.35 6.20
N ALA A 98 1.95 -9.44 5.60
CA ALA A 98 1.45 -10.69 5.04
C ALA A 98 2.37 -11.22 3.92
N ASP A 99 2.22 -12.49 3.56
CA ASP A 99 2.94 -13.07 2.42
C ASP A 99 2.45 -12.48 1.10
N ILE A 100 3.35 -12.45 0.10
CA ILE A 100 3.04 -11.87 -1.22
C ILE A 100 1.81 -12.55 -1.85
N ALA A 101 1.67 -13.86 -1.72
CA ALA A 101 0.50 -14.58 -2.23
C ALA A 101 -0.81 -14.15 -1.57
N ALA A 102 -0.78 -13.78 -0.29
CA ALA A 102 -1.94 -13.23 0.40
C ALA A 102 -2.28 -11.81 -0.09
N PHE A 103 -1.25 -10.99 -0.35
CA PHE A 103 -1.45 -9.66 -0.96
C PHE A 103 -2.03 -9.77 -2.36
N ASP A 104 -1.47 -10.61 -3.23
CA ASP A 104 -1.93 -10.77 -4.61
C ASP A 104 -3.40 -11.19 -4.66
N ARG A 105 -3.84 -12.06 -3.74
CA ARG A 105 -5.25 -12.49 -3.65
C ARG A 105 -6.22 -11.36 -3.28
N VAL A 106 -5.79 -10.34 -2.56
CA VAL A 106 -6.67 -9.25 -2.11
C VAL A 106 -6.47 -7.95 -2.89
N GLU A 107 -5.31 -7.74 -3.49
CA GLU A 107 -5.01 -6.57 -4.33
C GLU A 107 -5.56 -6.72 -5.75
N SER A 108 -5.49 -7.93 -6.34
CA SER A 108 -6.18 -8.24 -7.59
C SER A 108 -7.68 -8.27 -7.36
N LYS A 109 -8.41 -7.38 -8.04
CA LYS A 109 -9.89 -7.37 -7.96
C LYS A 109 -10.52 -8.64 -8.49
N ILE A 110 -9.85 -9.32 -9.44
CA ILE A 110 -10.28 -10.60 -10.00
C ILE A 110 -10.12 -11.70 -8.95
N GLU A 111 -8.92 -11.85 -8.38
CA GLU A 111 -8.65 -12.87 -7.37
C GLU A 111 -9.45 -12.63 -6.09
N PHE A 112 -9.65 -11.36 -5.73
CA PHE A 112 -10.50 -11.03 -4.58
C PHE A 112 -11.97 -11.40 -4.83
N ALA A 113 -12.51 -11.14 -6.02
CA ALA A 113 -13.86 -11.54 -6.36
C ALA A 113 -14.02 -13.08 -6.35
N ARG A 114 -13.03 -13.81 -6.92
CA ARG A 114 -13.00 -15.29 -6.85
C ARG A 114 -12.94 -15.78 -5.40
N LEU A 115 -12.12 -15.14 -4.55
CA LEU A 115 -12.03 -15.48 -3.13
C LEU A 115 -13.37 -15.30 -2.42
N LEU A 116 -14.11 -14.22 -2.73
CA LEU A 116 -15.43 -13.98 -2.13
C LEU A 116 -16.45 -15.06 -2.59
N ASP A 117 -16.40 -15.48 -3.85
CA ASP A 117 -17.22 -16.58 -4.34
C ASP A 117 -16.88 -17.91 -3.65
N ASP A 118 -15.60 -18.24 -3.53
CA ASP A 118 -15.13 -19.45 -2.85
C ASP A 118 -15.58 -19.50 -1.39
N LEU A 119 -15.55 -18.37 -0.71
CA LEU A 119 -15.99 -18.19 0.68
C LEU A 119 -17.51 -18.02 0.82
N ARG A 120 -18.24 -17.95 -0.29
CA ARG A 120 -19.68 -17.67 -0.33
C ARG A 120 -20.07 -16.40 0.40
N LEU A 121 -19.22 -15.38 0.29
CA LEU A 121 -19.48 -14.07 0.87
C LEU A 121 -20.30 -13.19 -0.08
N PRO A 122 -21.16 -12.31 0.45
CA PRO A 122 -21.96 -11.41 -0.37
C PRO A 122 -21.08 -10.46 -1.20
N GLN A 123 -21.32 -10.42 -2.51
CA GLN A 123 -20.71 -9.45 -3.42
C GLN A 123 -21.67 -9.13 -4.58
N PRO A 124 -21.50 -7.99 -5.25
CA PRO A 124 -22.22 -7.72 -6.49
C PRO A 124 -21.89 -8.77 -7.56
N ALA A 125 -22.83 -9.04 -8.47
CA ALA A 125 -22.54 -9.85 -9.65
C ALA A 125 -21.37 -9.25 -10.42
N TRP A 126 -20.45 -10.08 -10.85
CA TRP A 126 -19.24 -9.65 -11.57
C TRP A 126 -18.93 -10.59 -12.73
N ARG A 127 -18.17 -10.08 -13.70
CA ARG A 127 -17.67 -10.84 -14.86
C ARG A 127 -16.27 -10.34 -15.20
N LEU A 128 -15.38 -11.25 -15.53
CA LEU A 128 -14.09 -10.91 -16.14
C LEU A 128 -14.35 -10.49 -17.60
N VAL A 129 -13.74 -9.39 -18.00
CA VAL A 129 -13.76 -8.87 -19.37
C VAL A 129 -12.32 -8.76 -19.84
N GLU A 130 -11.92 -9.62 -20.77
CA GLU A 130 -10.60 -9.61 -21.41
C GLU A 130 -10.68 -9.18 -22.86
N TYR A 131 -11.82 -9.48 -23.51
CA TYR A 131 -12.08 -9.21 -24.92
C TYR A 131 -13.41 -8.50 -25.13
N GLU A 132 -13.58 -7.88 -26.28
CA GLU A 132 -14.81 -7.15 -26.63
C GLU A 132 -16.06 -8.06 -26.63
N ASP A 133 -15.89 -9.32 -27.01
CA ASP A 133 -16.99 -10.31 -27.02
C ASP A 133 -17.54 -10.60 -25.62
N ASP A 134 -16.74 -10.40 -24.58
CA ASP A 134 -17.16 -10.58 -23.16
C ASP A 134 -18.20 -9.53 -22.72
N LEU A 135 -18.37 -8.47 -23.50
CA LEU A 135 -19.39 -7.44 -23.24
C LEU A 135 -20.78 -7.89 -23.64
N SER A 136 -20.90 -8.96 -24.44
CA SER A 136 -22.18 -9.48 -24.90
C SER A 136 -23.06 -9.95 -23.73
N GLY A 137 -24.31 -9.50 -23.72
CA GLY A 137 -25.30 -9.86 -22.71
C GLY A 137 -25.11 -9.17 -21.36
N LEU A 138 -24.33 -8.09 -21.28
CA LEU A 138 -24.30 -7.23 -20.10
C LEU A 138 -25.52 -6.29 -20.11
N ASP A 139 -26.18 -6.19 -18.95
CA ASP A 139 -27.22 -5.20 -18.70
C ASP A 139 -26.60 -3.90 -18.21
N PHE A 140 -26.66 -2.84 -19.01
CA PHE A 140 -26.12 -1.53 -18.67
C PHE A 140 -27.10 -0.74 -17.78
N PRO A 141 -26.59 0.16 -16.88
CA PRO A 141 -25.18 0.55 -16.73
C PRO A 141 -24.36 -0.42 -15.89
N VAL A 142 -23.09 -0.58 -16.26
CA VAL A 142 -22.11 -1.41 -15.54
C VAL A 142 -20.89 -0.61 -15.08
N TRP A 143 -20.15 -1.15 -14.13
CA TRP A 143 -18.88 -0.58 -13.67
C TRP A 143 -17.72 -1.45 -14.11
N PHE A 144 -16.89 -0.91 -14.99
CA PHE A 144 -15.60 -1.52 -15.31
C PHE A 144 -14.56 -1.11 -14.28
N LYS A 145 -13.76 -2.07 -13.86
CA LYS A 145 -12.67 -1.83 -12.91
C LYS A 145 -11.41 -2.52 -13.42
N ALA A 146 -10.31 -1.78 -13.55
CA ALA A 146 -9.02 -2.38 -13.83
C ALA A 146 -8.62 -3.30 -12.66
N GLU A 147 -8.01 -4.44 -12.97
CA GLU A 147 -7.63 -5.45 -11.98
C GLU A 147 -6.82 -4.84 -10.83
N PHE A 148 -5.73 -4.15 -11.16
CA PHE A 148 -4.90 -3.45 -10.19
C PHE A 148 -5.11 -1.94 -10.32
N SER A 149 -5.79 -1.36 -9.35
CA SER A 149 -6.03 0.09 -9.29
C SER A 149 -6.47 0.51 -7.89
N THR A 150 -6.18 1.75 -7.54
CA THR A 150 -6.49 2.32 -6.22
C THR A 150 -7.19 3.68 -6.35
N ALA A 151 -7.88 4.10 -5.29
CA ALA A 151 -8.52 5.41 -5.17
C ALA A 151 -9.46 5.79 -6.35
N GLY A 152 -10.18 4.80 -6.91
CA GLY A 152 -11.10 5.01 -8.03
C GLY A 152 -10.43 5.18 -9.39
N ARG A 153 -9.11 5.15 -9.48
CA ARG A 153 -8.39 5.13 -10.76
C ARG A 153 -8.67 3.82 -11.48
N GLY A 154 -8.85 3.87 -12.80
CA GLY A 154 -9.20 2.68 -13.57
C GLY A 154 -10.60 2.14 -13.27
N VAL A 155 -11.52 2.98 -12.79
CA VAL A 155 -12.94 2.66 -12.62
C VAL A 155 -13.74 3.52 -13.58
N LEU A 156 -14.55 2.89 -14.42
CA LEU A 156 -15.41 3.55 -15.41
C LEU A 156 -16.83 3.03 -15.29
N ARG A 157 -17.80 3.92 -15.27
CA ARG A 157 -19.21 3.57 -15.43
C ARG A 157 -19.61 3.77 -16.89
N VAL A 158 -20.18 2.76 -17.48
CA VAL A 158 -20.71 2.76 -18.85
C VAL A 158 -22.19 2.41 -18.83
#